data_abf3506c3c1f5a5ca9e8910cd2983640
#
_entry.id   abf3506c3c1f5a5ca9e8910cd2983640
#
_cell.length_a   1.000
_cell.length_b   1.000
_cell.length_c   1.000
_cell.angle_alpha   90.00
_cell.angle_beta   90.00
_cell.angle_gamma   90.00
#
_symmetry.space_group_name_H-M   'P 1'
#
loop_
_entity.id
_entity.type
_entity.pdbx_description
1 polymer ?
#
loop_
_entity_poly.entity_id
_entity_poly.type
_entity_poly.pdbx_seq_one_letter_code
_entity_poly.pdbx_strand_id
1 'polypeptide(L)'
;MEKVEKSYHDYVIKDGKFIGKFDDMYLDVNDPWMQSSQPNKYSRMAGILHLKNNNIKSVLECGCGLGYYADWIFKETGIVPKSVDISVAAIEKAKILFPKLDFEVSDITKELEKFKNYECVMLSEIIWYILPSLNDVFEMLKTHFKGKYLIVNQVFYKGSQKYGVEYFTNLEEFINYVPFTLIGKCEATAINESTIETSTIFKI
;
A
#
# COMPACT_ATOMS: atom_id res chain seq x y z
N MET A 1 -9.33 -28.72 -22.02
CA MET A 1 -8.49 -27.50 -22.06
C MET A 1 -8.25 -27.13 -20.62
N GLU A 2 -7.02 -27.32 -20.14
CA GLU A 2 -6.62 -26.80 -18.82
C GLU A 2 -6.78 -25.27 -18.84
N LYS A 3 -7.55 -24.71 -17.89
CA LYS A 3 -7.58 -23.28 -17.67
C LYS A 3 -6.18 -22.88 -17.18
N VAL A 4 -5.43 -22.17 -17.99
CA VAL A 4 -4.20 -21.51 -17.54
C VAL A 4 -4.62 -20.56 -16.42
N GLU A 5 -4.16 -20.83 -15.22
CA GLU A 5 -4.45 -20.03 -14.04
C GLU A 5 -3.76 -18.68 -14.23
N LYS A 6 -4.53 -17.61 -14.40
CA LYS A 6 -4.01 -16.27 -14.59
C LYS A 6 -3.41 -15.77 -13.27
N SER A 7 -2.25 -15.15 -13.35
CA SER A 7 -1.57 -14.54 -12.20
C SER A 7 -1.68 -13.00 -12.26
N TYR A 8 -1.33 -12.32 -11.16
CA TYR A 8 -1.31 -10.85 -11.12
C TYR A 8 -0.37 -10.25 -12.19
N HIS A 9 0.66 -10.97 -12.61
CA HIS A 9 1.58 -10.55 -13.67
C HIS A 9 0.89 -10.35 -15.02
N ASP A 10 -0.24 -11.02 -15.27
CA ASP A 10 -0.97 -10.86 -16.53
C ASP A 10 -1.76 -9.54 -16.57
N TYR A 11 -1.95 -8.88 -15.42
CA TYR A 11 -2.79 -7.69 -15.29
C TYR A 11 -2.03 -6.44 -14.88
N VAL A 12 -0.98 -6.56 -14.08
CA VAL A 12 -0.39 -5.39 -13.39
C VAL A 12 1.00 -5.06 -13.90
N ILE A 13 1.94 -5.98 -13.85
CA ILE A 13 3.31 -5.81 -14.38
C ILE A 13 3.65 -7.05 -15.21
N LYS A 14 3.82 -6.86 -16.51
CA LYS A 14 4.18 -7.92 -17.44
C LYS A 14 5.45 -7.54 -18.19
N ASP A 15 6.43 -8.46 -18.20
CA ASP A 15 7.71 -8.27 -18.89
C ASP A 15 8.42 -6.96 -18.51
N GLY A 16 8.35 -6.57 -17.24
CA GLY A 16 8.94 -5.33 -16.72
C GLY A 16 8.18 -4.05 -17.11
N LYS A 17 6.95 -4.16 -17.63
CA LYS A 17 6.12 -3.01 -18.00
C LYS A 17 4.85 -2.97 -17.12
N PHE A 18 4.51 -1.78 -16.66
CA PHE A 18 3.27 -1.55 -15.94
C PHE A 18 2.07 -1.58 -16.89
N ILE A 19 1.05 -2.38 -16.57
CA ILE A 19 -0.19 -2.55 -17.34
C ILE A 19 -1.36 -1.88 -16.61
N GLY A 20 -1.45 -2.06 -15.29
CA GLY A 20 -2.42 -1.40 -14.41
C GLY A 20 -3.88 -1.83 -14.54
N LYS A 21 -4.17 -3.03 -15.00
CA LYS A 21 -5.53 -3.57 -15.16
C LYS A 21 -6.07 -4.17 -13.86
N PHE A 22 -6.16 -3.35 -12.81
CA PHE A 22 -6.57 -3.82 -11.48
C PHE A 22 -8.01 -4.33 -11.45
N ASP A 23 -8.96 -3.64 -12.09
CA ASP A 23 -10.36 -4.08 -12.13
C ASP A 23 -10.49 -5.46 -12.77
N ASP A 24 -9.91 -5.66 -13.97
CA ASP A 24 -9.93 -6.95 -14.66
C ASP A 24 -9.35 -8.05 -13.76
N MET A 25 -8.26 -7.75 -13.05
CA MET A 25 -7.63 -8.68 -12.12
C MET A 25 -8.57 -9.08 -10.98
N TYR A 26 -9.20 -8.12 -10.31
CA TYR A 26 -10.12 -8.41 -9.21
C TYR A 26 -11.44 -9.04 -9.68
N LEU A 27 -11.86 -8.85 -10.93
CA LEU A 27 -12.99 -9.58 -11.51
C LEU A 27 -12.66 -11.05 -11.80
N ASP A 28 -11.47 -11.31 -12.34
CA ASP A 28 -11.06 -12.66 -12.76
C ASP A 28 -10.49 -13.51 -11.62
N VAL A 29 -9.83 -12.87 -10.63
CA VAL A 29 -9.17 -13.55 -9.51
C VAL A 29 -9.79 -13.14 -8.17
N ASN A 30 -10.09 -14.11 -7.33
CA ASN A 30 -10.78 -13.82 -6.05
C ASN A 30 -9.90 -13.09 -5.06
N ASP A 31 -8.65 -13.50 -4.89
CA ASP A 31 -7.68 -12.89 -3.96
C ASP A 31 -6.29 -12.84 -4.62
N PRO A 32 -6.07 -11.90 -5.56
CA PRO A 32 -4.86 -11.88 -6.38
C PRO A 32 -3.58 -11.63 -5.58
N TRP A 33 -3.69 -11.03 -4.40
CA TRP A 33 -2.56 -10.70 -3.52
C TRP A 33 -2.46 -11.60 -2.29
N MET A 34 -3.24 -12.68 -2.25
CA MET A 34 -3.30 -13.61 -1.11
C MET A 34 -3.53 -12.90 0.24
N GLN A 35 -4.30 -11.80 0.22
CA GLN A 35 -4.56 -11.00 1.41
C GLN A 35 -5.29 -11.80 2.50
N SER A 36 -6.17 -12.73 2.11
CA SER A 36 -6.92 -13.58 3.04
C SER A 36 -6.05 -14.66 3.70
N SER A 37 -5.03 -15.15 3.00
CA SER A 37 -4.19 -16.28 3.44
C SER A 37 -2.87 -15.84 4.07
N GLN A 38 -2.44 -14.60 3.82
CA GLN A 38 -1.19 -14.04 4.35
C GLN A 38 -1.43 -12.72 5.11
N PRO A 39 -2.26 -12.73 6.17
CA PRO A 39 -2.60 -11.50 6.90
C PRO A 39 -1.41 -10.95 7.71
N ASN A 40 -0.52 -11.81 8.19
CA ASN A 40 0.52 -11.48 9.18
C ASN A 40 1.87 -11.16 8.53
N LYS A 41 1.90 -10.20 7.59
CA LYS A 41 3.15 -9.70 7.03
C LYS A 41 3.88 -8.79 8.02
N TYR A 42 5.21 -8.86 8.06
CA TYR A 42 6.06 -8.02 8.92
C TYR A 42 5.87 -6.54 8.64
N SER A 43 5.77 -6.15 7.38
CA SER A 43 5.54 -4.76 6.97
C SER A 43 4.25 -4.20 7.56
N ARG A 44 3.17 -4.97 7.53
CA ARG A 44 1.87 -4.57 8.06
C ARG A 44 1.87 -4.50 9.58
N MET A 45 2.51 -5.45 10.27
CA MET A 45 2.70 -5.39 11.72
C MET A 45 3.49 -4.15 12.13
N ALA A 46 4.59 -3.85 11.43
CA ALA A 46 5.38 -2.66 11.70
C ALA A 46 4.57 -1.37 11.44
N GLY A 47 3.75 -1.32 10.37
CA GLY A 47 2.82 -0.22 10.11
C GLY A 47 1.86 0.02 11.28
N ILE A 48 1.28 -1.03 11.86
CA ILE A 48 0.42 -0.93 13.05
C ILE A 48 1.20 -0.42 14.27
N LEU A 49 2.44 -0.89 14.47
CA LEU A 49 3.30 -0.37 15.55
C LEU A 49 3.62 1.12 15.36
N HIS A 50 3.85 1.57 14.13
CA HIS A 50 4.02 3.00 13.84
C HIS A 50 2.79 3.82 14.23
N LEU A 51 1.56 3.32 13.95
CA LEU A 51 0.33 3.99 14.37
C LEU A 51 0.24 4.10 15.90
N LYS A 52 0.46 3.00 16.60
CA LYS A 52 0.40 2.93 18.07
C LYS A 52 1.44 3.84 18.73
N ASN A 53 2.71 3.76 18.30
CA ASN A 53 3.83 4.48 18.90
C ASN A 53 3.75 6.00 18.70
N ASN A 54 3.08 6.46 17.65
CA ASN A 54 2.91 7.88 17.35
C ASN A 54 1.52 8.42 17.76
N ASN A 55 0.70 7.61 18.47
CA ASN A 55 -0.65 7.98 18.91
C ASN A 55 -1.57 8.49 17.78
N ILE A 56 -1.43 7.97 16.57
CA ILE A 56 -2.23 8.35 15.41
C ILE A 56 -3.67 7.88 15.62
N LYS A 57 -4.64 8.74 15.35
CA LYS A 57 -6.07 8.50 15.61
C LYS A 57 -6.92 8.39 14.35
N SER A 58 -6.43 8.88 13.22
CA SER A 58 -7.15 8.77 11.94
C SER A 58 -6.18 8.43 10.80
N VAL A 59 -6.57 7.46 9.97
CA VAL A 59 -5.74 6.87 8.93
C VAL A 59 -6.50 6.87 7.61
N LEU A 60 -5.84 7.34 6.56
CA LEU A 60 -6.18 7.05 5.17
C LEU A 60 -5.29 5.90 4.70
N GLU A 61 -5.85 4.73 4.46
CA GLU A 61 -5.18 3.60 3.84
C GLU A 61 -5.38 3.64 2.33
N CYS A 62 -4.29 3.70 1.58
CA CYS A 62 -4.29 3.73 0.11
C CYS A 62 -3.82 2.40 -0.46
N GLY A 63 -4.58 1.83 -1.40
CA GLY A 63 -4.34 0.51 -1.98
C GLY A 63 -4.86 -0.62 -1.09
N CYS A 64 -6.07 -0.48 -0.55
CA CYS A 64 -6.62 -1.42 0.42
C CYS A 64 -6.98 -2.80 -0.18
N GLY A 65 -7.14 -2.90 -1.51
CA GLY A 65 -7.57 -4.12 -2.17
C GLY A 65 -8.86 -4.67 -1.58
N LEU A 66 -8.82 -5.90 -1.06
CA LEU A 66 -9.97 -6.58 -0.44
C LEU A 66 -10.24 -6.14 1.02
N GLY A 67 -9.46 -5.23 1.59
CA GLY A 67 -9.71 -4.63 2.90
C GLY A 67 -9.21 -5.43 4.11
N TYR A 68 -8.47 -6.50 3.94
CA TYR A 68 -7.96 -7.32 5.06
C TYR A 68 -7.02 -6.54 5.97
N TYR A 69 -6.23 -5.62 5.43
CA TYR A 69 -5.35 -4.80 6.27
C TYR A 69 -6.13 -3.71 7.01
N ALA A 70 -7.17 -3.13 6.39
CA ALA A 70 -8.11 -2.23 7.07
C ALA A 70 -8.74 -2.90 8.31
N ASP A 71 -9.21 -4.14 8.16
CA ASP A 71 -9.78 -4.93 9.26
C ASP A 71 -8.75 -5.20 10.36
N TRP A 72 -7.50 -5.46 9.98
CA TRP A 72 -6.44 -5.67 10.96
C TRP A 72 -6.05 -4.37 11.69
N ILE A 73 -5.95 -3.23 11.00
CA ILE A 73 -5.76 -1.92 11.63
C ILE A 73 -6.88 -1.68 12.65
N PHE A 74 -8.13 -1.91 12.27
CA PHE A 74 -9.27 -1.74 13.19
C PHE A 74 -9.17 -2.65 14.41
N LYS A 75 -8.91 -3.94 14.25
CA LYS A 75 -8.79 -4.92 15.35
C LYS A 75 -7.66 -4.56 16.32
N GLU A 76 -6.54 -4.08 15.81
CA GLU A 76 -5.34 -3.83 16.61
C GLU A 76 -5.30 -2.45 17.27
N THR A 77 -5.99 -1.47 16.70
CA THR A 77 -5.88 -0.06 17.14
C THR A 77 -7.22 0.55 17.56
N GLY A 78 -8.35 -0.05 17.18
CA GLY A 78 -9.67 0.55 17.29
C GLY A 78 -9.97 1.66 16.29
N ILE A 79 -9.01 2.00 15.42
CA ILE A 79 -9.21 3.01 14.37
C ILE A 79 -9.97 2.36 13.20
N VAL A 80 -11.08 2.96 12.78
CA VAL A 80 -11.70 2.65 11.49
C VAL A 80 -10.97 3.47 10.42
N PRO A 81 -10.11 2.84 9.60
CA PRO A 81 -9.42 3.60 8.56
C PRO A 81 -10.40 3.97 7.45
N LYS A 82 -10.18 5.11 6.81
CA LYS A 82 -10.69 5.37 5.47
C LYS A 82 -9.81 4.62 4.50
N SER A 83 -10.35 3.63 3.83
CA SER A 83 -9.58 2.74 2.95
C SER A 83 -9.98 2.95 1.51
N VAL A 84 -9.01 3.25 0.65
CA VAL A 84 -9.26 3.56 -0.75
C VAL A 84 -8.46 2.65 -1.69
N ASP A 85 -9.05 2.36 -2.83
CA ASP A 85 -8.42 1.65 -3.93
C ASP A 85 -8.91 2.22 -5.26
N ILE A 86 -8.09 2.12 -6.31
CA ILE A 86 -8.47 2.54 -7.66
C ILE A 86 -9.47 1.58 -8.30
N SER A 87 -9.49 0.30 -7.87
CA SER A 87 -10.35 -0.74 -8.41
C SER A 87 -11.75 -0.70 -7.81
N VAL A 88 -12.76 -0.53 -8.65
CA VAL A 88 -14.18 -0.64 -8.29
C VAL A 88 -14.47 -2.05 -7.78
N ALA A 89 -14.00 -3.07 -8.51
CA ALA A 89 -14.23 -4.48 -8.16
C ALA A 89 -13.62 -4.86 -6.80
N ALA A 90 -12.43 -4.31 -6.46
CA ALA A 90 -11.83 -4.52 -5.15
C ALA A 90 -12.69 -3.92 -4.04
N ILE A 91 -13.11 -2.67 -4.20
CA ILE A 91 -13.92 -1.95 -3.21
C ILE A 91 -15.30 -2.61 -2.99
N GLU A 92 -15.95 -3.08 -4.05
CA GLU A 92 -17.22 -3.81 -3.92
C GLU A 92 -17.03 -5.10 -3.10
N LYS A 93 -15.99 -5.87 -3.37
CA LYS A 93 -15.63 -7.05 -2.59
C LYS A 93 -15.29 -6.70 -1.14
N ALA A 94 -14.50 -5.66 -0.89
CA ALA A 94 -14.12 -5.22 0.45
C ALA A 94 -15.34 -4.83 1.30
N LYS A 95 -16.31 -4.11 0.73
CA LYS A 95 -17.57 -3.75 1.40
C LYS A 95 -18.41 -4.97 1.78
N ILE A 96 -18.38 -6.03 0.98
CA ILE A 96 -19.07 -7.29 1.29
C ILE A 96 -18.35 -8.03 2.43
N LEU A 97 -17.01 -8.10 2.37
CA LEU A 97 -16.19 -8.81 3.36
C LEU A 97 -16.20 -8.11 4.72
N PHE A 98 -16.15 -6.78 4.73
CA PHE A 98 -16.01 -5.97 5.94
C PHE A 98 -17.03 -4.81 5.99
N PRO A 99 -18.33 -5.09 6.12
CA PRO A 99 -19.41 -4.10 5.98
C PRO A 99 -19.42 -3.00 7.06
N LYS A 100 -18.59 -3.11 8.09
CA LYS A 100 -18.46 -2.12 9.17
C LYS A 100 -17.32 -1.14 8.95
N LEU A 101 -16.49 -1.34 7.92
CA LEU A 101 -15.35 -0.49 7.60
C LEU A 101 -15.70 0.48 6.48
N ASP A 102 -14.90 1.53 6.30
CA ASP A 102 -15.15 2.63 5.37
C ASP A 102 -14.29 2.51 4.10
N PHE A 103 -14.90 2.07 3.00
CA PHE A 103 -14.24 1.84 1.72
C PHE A 103 -14.76 2.77 0.63
N GLU A 104 -13.86 3.33 -0.19
CA GLU A 104 -14.18 4.22 -1.29
C GLU A 104 -13.26 3.99 -2.49
N VAL A 105 -13.81 4.10 -3.70
CA VAL A 105 -13.01 4.11 -4.94
C VAL A 105 -12.36 5.48 -5.08
N SER A 106 -11.03 5.54 -5.17
CA SER A 106 -10.30 6.78 -5.40
C SER A 106 -8.93 6.54 -6.03
N ASP A 107 -8.58 7.39 -6.99
CA ASP A 107 -7.24 7.48 -7.55
C ASP A 107 -6.42 8.51 -6.75
N ILE A 108 -5.61 8.04 -5.83
CA ILE A 108 -4.79 8.91 -4.96
C ILE A 108 -3.74 9.73 -5.72
N THR A 109 -3.43 9.36 -6.95
CA THR A 109 -2.53 10.17 -7.79
C THR A 109 -3.18 11.45 -8.30
N LYS A 110 -4.51 11.59 -8.14
CA LYS A 110 -5.31 12.72 -8.61
C LYS A 110 -6.14 13.39 -7.51
N GLU A 111 -6.49 12.66 -6.46
CA GLU A 111 -7.57 13.07 -5.54
C GLU A 111 -7.14 13.03 -4.06
N LEU A 112 -5.84 12.88 -3.78
CA LEU A 112 -5.33 12.70 -2.41
C LEU A 112 -5.72 13.84 -1.46
N GLU A 113 -5.83 15.08 -1.98
CA GLU A 113 -6.21 16.26 -1.19
C GLU A 113 -7.63 16.19 -0.59
N LYS A 114 -8.54 15.38 -1.14
CA LYS A 114 -9.86 15.13 -0.56
C LYS A 114 -9.77 14.60 0.88
N PHE A 115 -8.71 13.90 1.19
CA PHE A 115 -8.46 13.22 2.46
C PHE A 115 -7.56 14.00 3.41
N LYS A 116 -7.34 15.29 3.17
CA LYS A 116 -6.43 16.15 3.94
C LYS A 116 -6.73 16.24 5.46
N ASN A 117 -7.88 15.78 5.92
CA ASN A 117 -8.24 15.81 7.34
C ASN A 117 -7.70 14.62 8.14
N TYR A 118 -7.22 13.55 7.49
CA TYR A 118 -6.61 12.41 8.18
C TYR A 118 -5.22 12.77 8.71
N GLU A 119 -4.84 12.22 9.87
CA GLU A 119 -3.55 12.45 10.52
C GLU A 119 -2.41 11.68 9.86
N CYS A 120 -2.75 10.56 9.22
CA CYS A 120 -1.78 9.69 8.59
C CYS A 120 -2.29 9.22 7.22
N VAL A 121 -1.42 9.30 6.22
CA VAL A 121 -1.58 8.61 4.96
C VAL A 121 -0.72 7.35 5.02
N MET A 122 -1.32 6.21 4.71
CA MET A 122 -0.64 4.92 4.65
C MET A 122 -0.70 4.38 3.23
N LEU A 123 0.47 4.25 2.58
CA LEU A 123 0.63 3.62 1.27
C LEU A 123 0.93 2.14 1.48
N SER A 124 -0.08 1.29 1.23
CA SER A 124 -0.02 -0.13 1.56
C SER A 124 0.39 -0.97 0.34
N GLU A 125 1.69 -1.15 0.14
CA GLU A 125 2.30 -1.96 -0.92
C GLU A 125 1.97 -1.49 -2.35
N ILE A 126 1.71 -0.17 -2.56
CA ILE A 126 1.30 0.39 -3.84
C ILE A 126 2.36 1.24 -4.55
N ILE A 127 3.49 1.48 -3.91
CA ILE A 127 4.55 2.38 -4.47
C ILE A 127 4.94 1.97 -5.88
N TRP A 128 5.09 0.68 -6.15
CA TRP A 128 5.46 0.16 -7.48
C TRP A 128 4.45 0.52 -8.58
N TYR A 129 3.20 0.76 -8.22
CA TYR A 129 2.11 1.01 -9.19
C TYR A 129 1.87 2.49 -9.46
N ILE A 130 2.46 3.36 -8.64
CA ILE A 130 2.33 4.83 -8.75
C ILE A 130 3.65 5.52 -9.07
N LEU A 131 4.72 4.80 -9.40
CA LEU A 131 6.06 5.35 -9.65
C LEU A 131 6.06 6.56 -10.59
N PRO A 132 5.38 6.56 -11.75
CA PRO A 132 5.38 7.71 -12.65
C PRO A 132 4.76 8.98 -12.06
N SER A 133 3.87 8.82 -11.06
CA SER A 133 3.16 9.92 -10.38
C SER A 133 3.65 10.13 -8.94
N LEU A 134 4.70 9.43 -8.51
CA LEU A 134 5.12 9.43 -7.11
C LEU A 134 5.55 10.82 -6.63
N ASN A 135 6.23 11.59 -7.47
CA ASN A 135 6.62 12.96 -7.16
C ASN A 135 5.39 13.87 -7.01
N ASP A 136 4.37 13.72 -7.85
CA ASP A 136 3.13 14.49 -7.75
C ASP A 136 2.38 14.15 -6.45
N VAL A 137 2.35 12.86 -6.06
CA VAL A 137 1.82 12.42 -4.77
C VAL A 137 2.59 13.07 -3.61
N PHE A 138 3.92 13.13 -3.67
CA PHE A 138 4.71 13.79 -2.63
C PHE A 138 4.47 15.31 -2.57
N GLU A 139 4.28 15.98 -3.69
CA GLU A 139 3.91 17.40 -3.68
C GLU A 139 2.50 17.64 -3.13
N MET A 140 1.53 16.77 -3.41
CA MET A 140 0.20 16.82 -2.76
C MET A 140 0.31 16.60 -1.25
N LEU A 141 1.11 15.62 -0.81
CA LEU A 141 1.36 15.38 0.61
C LEU A 141 1.98 16.61 1.28
N LYS A 142 3.02 17.19 0.71
CA LYS A 142 3.70 18.37 1.22
C LYS A 142 2.77 19.59 1.33
N THR A 143 1.87 19.74 0.37
CA THR A 143 0.92 20.87 0.30
C THR A 143 -0.23 20.71 1.27
N HIS A 144 -0.84 19.53 1.36
CA HIS A 144 -2.12 19.33 2.04
C HIS A 144 -2.01 18.57 3.37
N PHE A 145 -0.87 17.91 3.64
CA PHE A 145 -0.68 17.07 4.83
C PHE A 145 0.49 17.53 5.72
N LYS A 146 0.91 18.77 5.58
CA LYS A 146 2.02 19.34 6.39
C LYS A 146 1.81 19.11 7.89
N GLY A 147 2.84 18.58 8.55
CA GLY A 147 2.81 18.25 9.98
C GLY A 147 2.11 16.94 10.33
N LYS A 148 1.69 16.16 9.33
CA LYS A 148 1.07 14.84 9.48
C LYS A 148 2.07 13.71 9.25
N TYR A 149 1.59 12.49 9.14
CA TYR A 149 2.41 11.31 8.99
C TYR A 149 2.19 10.63 7.65
N LEU A 150 3.27 10.11 7.08
CA LEU A 150 3.24 9.17 5.96
C LEU A 150 3.82 7.84 6.44
N ILE A 151 3.04 6.76 6.35
CA ILE A 151 3.53 5.39 6.53
C ILE A 151 3.57 4.73 5.16
N VAL A 152 4.68 4.06 4.85
CA VAL A 152 4.82 3.28 3.63
C VAL A 152 5.21 1.85 3.98
N ASN A 153 4.33 0.91 3.65
CA ASN A 153 4.63 -0.52 3.65
C ASN A 153 5.03 -0.92 2.24
N GLN A 154 6.19 -1.52 2.09
CA GLN A 154 6.78 -1.81 0.79
C GLN A 154 7.57 -3.12 0.81
N VAL A 155 7.57 -3.81 -0.33
CA VAL A 155 8.37 -5.02 -0.54
C VAL A 155 9.47 -4.73 -1.55
N PHE A 156 10.71 -5.12 -1.23
CA PHE A 156 11.85 -5.11 -2.13
C PHE A 156 12.26 -6.53 -2.52
N TYR A 157 12.87 -6.67 -3.69
CA TYR A 157 13.24 -7.97 -4.26
C TYR A 157 14.76 -8.14 -4.22
N LYS A 158 15.26 -9.11 -3.45
CA LYS A 158 16.69 -9.39 -3.25
C LYS A 158 17.43 -9.63 -4.58
N GLY A 159 18.00 -8.57 -5.17
CA GLY A 159 18.79 -8.66 -6.40
C GLY A 159 18.03 -9.08 -7.67
N SER A 160 16.71 -9.15 -7.64
CA SER A 160 15.88 -9.61 -8.77
C SER A 160 14.85 -8.59 -9.25
N GLN A 161 14.88 -7.36 -8.73
CA GLN A 161 13.97 -6.30 -9.15
C GLN A 161 14.20 -5.96 -10.63
N LYS A 162 13.11 -5.92 -11.42
CA LYS A 162 13.15 -5.62 -12.85
C LYS A 162 12.40 -4.35 -13.21
N TYR A 163 11.41 -3.97 -12.41
CA TYR A 163 10.57 -2.79 -12.61
C TYR A 163 10.90 -1.71 -11.59
N GLY A 164 10.97 -0.46 -12.04
CA GLY A 164 11.23 0.71 -11.19
C GLY A 164 12.66 0.82 -10.68
N VAL A 165 13.62 0.11 -11.30
CA VAL A 165 15.05 0.13 -10.89
C VAL A 165 15.70 1.51 -11.07
N GLU A 166 15.13 2.35 -11.91
CA GLU A 166 15.54 3.73 -12.12
C GLU A 166 15.13 4.68 -10.98
N TYR A 167 14.22 4.24 -10.11
CA TYR A 167 13.78 5.00 -8.93
C TYR A 167 14.57 4.58 -7.68
N PHE A 168 14.42 3.34 -7.28
CA PHE A 168 15.10 2.74 -6.11
C PHE A 168 14.97 1.22 -6.14
N THR A 169 15.95 0.52 -5.54
CA THR A 169 16.00 -0.95 -5.51
C THR A 169 16.03 -1.53 -4.09
N ASN A 170 16.16 -0.67 -3.09
CA ASN A 170 16.27 -1.05 -1.68
C ASN A 170 15.70 0.06 -0.78
N LEU A 171 15.59 -0.26 0.51
CA LEU A 171 15.01 0.64 1.51
C LEU A 171 15.78 1.95 1.67
N GLU A 172 17.10 1.93 1.65
CA GLU A 172 17.91 3.14 1.85
C GLU A 172 17.77 4.11 0.67
N GLU A 173 17.76 3.59 -0.56
CA GLU A 173 17.50 4.40 -1.76
C GLU A 173 16.09 4.99 -1.71
N PHE A 174 15.08 4.21 -1.29
CA PHE A 174 13.72 4.70 -1.12
C PHE A 174 13.63 5.81 -0.06
N ILE A 175 14.27 5.63 1.10
CA ILE A 175 14.30 6.64 2.16
C ILE A 175 14.91 7.95 1.65
N ASN A 176 16.01 7.85 0.89
CA ASN A 176 16.66 9.04 0.30
C ASN A 176 15.83 9.70 -0.81
N TYR A 177 14.93 8.96 -1.44
CA TYR A 177 14.02 9.47 -2.46
C TYR A 177 12.84 10.24 -1.86
N VAL A 178 12.38 9.86 -0.66
CA VAL A 178 11.22 10.48 0.01
C VAL A 178 11.60 11.86 0.57
N PRO A 179 10.90 12.96 0.21
CA PRO A 179 11.28 14.33 0.61
C PRO A 179 10.81 14.72 2.03
N PHE A 180 10.61 13.74 2.92
CA PHE A 180 10.08 13.95 4.27
C PHE A 180 11.05 13.42 5.34
N THR A 181 10.86 13.86 6.57
CA THR A 181 11.73 13.46 7.69
C THR A 181 11.40 12.05 8.15
N LEU A 182 12.32 11.10 7.97
CA LEU A 182 12.19 9.76 8.52
C LEU A 182 12.17 9.79 10.05
N ILE A 183 11.17 9.13 10.67
CA ILE A 183 11.08 8.98 12.13
C ILE A 183 11.15 7.51 12.58
N GLY A 184 10.92 6.56 11.69
CA GLY A 184 11.05 5.16 12.02
C GLY A 184 11.10 4.27 10.78
N LYS A 185 11.81 3.16 10.89
CA LYS A 185 11.86 2.13 9.84
C LYS A 185 11.93 0.73 10.44
N CYS A 186 11.43 -0.22 9.69
CA CYS A 186 11.56 -1.65 9.94
C CYS A 186 11.89 -2.36 8.63
N GLU A 187 12.78 -3.31 8.70
CA GLU A 187 13.11 -4.22 7.61
C GLU A 187 13.09 -5.65 8.15
N ALA A 188 12.42 -6.54 7.47
CA ALA A 188 12.32 -7.93 7.87
C ALA A 188 12.32 -8.86 6.65
N THR A 189 12.85 -10.07 6.83
CA THR A 189 12.85 -11.10 5.79
C THR A 189 12.73 -12.48 6.40
N ALA A 190 11.91 -13.33 5.81
CA ALA A 190 11.91 -14.75 6.14
C ALA A 190 13.08 -15.46 5.43
N ILE A 191 13.63 -16.50 6.06
CA ILE A 191 14.84 -17.19 5.56
C ILE A 191 14.67 -17.71 4.14
N ASN A 192 13.48 -18.18 3.80
CA ASN A 192 13.19 -18.84 2.51
C ASN A 192 12.50 -17.91 1.50
N GLU A 193 12.40 -16.59 1.77
CA GLU A 193 11.75 -15.66 0.88
C GLU A 193 12.77 -14.84 0.07
N SER A 194 12.40 -14.57 -1.18
CA SER A 194 13.17 -13.72 -2.09
C SER A 194 12.91 -12.22 -1.90
N THR A 195 12.04 -11.87 -0.95
CA THR A 195 11.60 -10.51 -0.70
C THR A 195 12.08 -9.99 0.64
N ILE A 196 12.15 -8.67 0.76
CA ILE A 196 12.41 -7.93 1.99
C ILE A 196 11.16 -7.08 2.24
N GLU A 197 10.47 -7.34 3.34
CA GLU A 197 9.33 -6.54 3.77
C GLU A 197 9.82 -5.34 4.57
N THR A 198 9.32 -4.16 4.24
CA THR A 198 9.72 -2.92 4.89
C THR A 198 8.52 -2.09 5.30
N SER A 199 8.67 -1.34 6.37
CA SER A 199 7.74 -0.29 6.77
C SER A 199 8.52 0.93 7.24
N THR A 200 8.12 2.09 6.77
CA THR A 200 8.72 3.36 7.16
C THR A 200 7.63 4.33 7.62
N ILE A 201 7.98 5.21 8.54
CA ILE A 201 7.15 6.35 8.93
C ILE A 201 7.93 7.63 8.80
N PHE A 202 7.32 8.62 8.17
CA PHE A 202 7.87 9.95 7.95
C PHE A 202 6.97 11.02 8.57
N LYS A 203 7.59 12.16 8.93
CA LYS A 203 6.89 13.41 9.24
C LYS A 203 6.91 14.29 7.99
N ILE A 204 5.72 14.65 7.51
CA ILE A 204 5.50 15.51 6.32
C ILE A 204 5.71 16.99 6.69
#